data_520d6907ca82502fea771a9f9b92a3c9
#
_entry.id   520d6907ca82502fea771a9f9b92a3c9
#
_cell.length_a   1.000
_cell.length_b   1.000
_cell.length_c   1.000
_cell.angle_alpha   90.00
_cell.angle_beta   90.00
_cell.angle_gamma   90.00
#
_symmetry.space_group_name_H-M   'P 1'
#
loop_
_entity.id
_entity.type
_entity.pdbx_description
1 polymer ?
#
loop_
_entity_poly.entity_id
_entity_poly.type
_entity_poly.pdbx_seq_one_letter_code
_entity_poly.pdbx_strand_id
1 'polypeptide(L)' 'MGTSVDLTQLETGDLVFYNTLGKPNTHVGIYIGENRFIHAPRSGATVRIENMRSPYWRARFSGARRLVT' A
#
# COMPACT_ATOMS: atom_id res chain seq x y z
N MET A 1 1.29 3.23 -15.04
CA MET A 1 2.69 2.87 -15.21
C MET A 1 3.50 3.29 -14.01
N GLY A 2 4.50 2.56 -13.67
CA GLY A 2 5.37 2.91 -12.57
C GLY A 2 6.53 1.96 -12.47
N THR A 3 7.50 2.32 -11.66
CA THR A 3 8.67 1.51 -11.39
C THR A 3 8.40 0.69 -10.13
N SER A 4 8.73 -0.60 -10.17
CA SER A 4 8.63 -1.45 -9.00
C SER A 4 9.58 -0.97 -7.91
N VAL A 5 9.12 -0.93 -6.66
CA VAL A 5 9.88 -0.44 -5.53
C VAL A 5 9.98 -1.55 -4.48
N ASP A 6 11.20 -1.77 -3.98
CA ASP A 6 11.41 -2.71 -2.90
C ASP A 6 10.84 -2.13 -1.59
N LEU A 7 10.31 -3.00 -0.74
CA LEU A 7 9.76 -2.63 0.55
C LEU A 7 10.74 -1.81 1.39
N THR A 8 12.04 -2.07 1.25
CA THR A 8 13.07 -1.35 2.00
C THR A 8 13.39 0.03 1.44
N GLN A 9 12.81 0.40 0.30
CA GLN A 9 13.11 1.65 -0.40
C GLN A 9 11.87 2.53 -0.59
N LEU A 10 10.82 2.29 0.16
CA LEU A 10 9.59 3.06 0.05
C LEU A 10 9.80 4.53 0.38
N GLU A 11 9.18 5.40 -0.41
CA GLU A 11 9.15 6.85 -0.19
C GLU A 11 7.72 7.34 -0.19
N THR A 12 7.49 8.44 0.52
CA THR A 12 6.17 9.06 0.57
C THR A 12 5.65 9.31 -0.84
N GLY A 13 4.43 8.87 -1.10
CA GLY A 13 3.81 8.99 -2.43
C GLY A 13 3.83 7.70 -3.22
N ASP A 14 4.62 6.70 -2.81
CA ASP A 14 4.62 5.41 -3.48
C ASP A 14 3.29 4.70 -3.28
N LEU A 15 2.88 3.93 -4.29
CA LEU A 15 1.69 3.09 -4.19
C LEU A 15 2.07 1.77 -3.56
N VAL A 16 1.27 1.32 -2.59
CA VAL A 16 1.46 0.02 -1.94
C VAL A 16 0.25 -0.85 -2.23
N PHE A 17 0.50 -2.08 -2.64
CA PHE A 17 -0.54 -3.01 -3.07
C PHE A 17 -0.69 -4.16 -2.10
N TYR A 18 -1.92 -4.59 -1.90
CA TYR A 18 -2.26 -5.63 -0.94
C TYR A 18 -3.21 -6.65 -1.55
N ASN A 19 -3.14 -7.86 -1.00
CA ASN A 19 -4.03 -8.96 -1.33
C ASN A 19 -5.13 -9.01 -0.27
N THR A 20 -6.28 -8.42 -0.56
CA THR A 20 -7.41 -8.43 0.37
C THR A 20 -8.57 -9.29 -0.09
N LEU A 21 -8.51 -9.79 -1.34
CA LEU A 21 -9.58 -10.60 -1.92
C LEU A 21 -9.08 -11.95 -2.42
N GLY A 22 -8.00 -12.45 -1.84
CA GLY A 22 -7.42 -13.72 -2.26
C GLY A 22 -6.57 -13.64 -3.52
N LYS A 23 -6.31 -12.44 -4.04
CA LYS A 23 -5.48 -12.21 -5.23
C LYS A 23 -4.55 -11.04 -4.99
N PRO A 24 -3.34 -11.06 -5.57
CA PRO A 24 -2.42 -9.94 -5.45
C PRO A 24 -3.00 -8.66 -6.06
N ASN A 25 -2.62 -7.53 -5.50
CA ASN A 25 -2.94 -6.21 -6.05
C ASN A 25 -4.44 -5.93 -6.13
N THR A 26 -5.23 -6.49 -5.21
CA THR A 26 -6.67 -6.23 -5.17
C THR A 26 -7.01 -5.02 -4.31
N HIS A 27 -6.03 -4.44 -3.63
CA HIS A 27 -6.21 -3.24 -2.82
C HIS A 27 -4.97 -2.36 -2.93
N VAL A 28 -5.15 -1.05 -2.89
CA VAL A 28 -4.05 -0.11 -3.03
C VAL A 28 -4.15 0.98 -1.97
N GLY A 29 -2.98 1.42 -1.49
CA GLY A 29 -2.86 2.57 -0.62
C GLY A 29 -1.69 3.43 -1.05
N ILE A 30 -1.51 4.56 -0.37
CA ILE A 30 -0.41 5.48 -0.65
C ILE A 30 0.47 5.54 0.59
N TYR A 31 1.76 5.25 0.41
CA TYR A 31 2.73 5.31 1.49
C TYR A 31 2.94 6.75 1.95
N ILE A 32 2.90 6.99 3.25
CA ILE A 32 3.07 8.33 3.82
C ILE A 32 4.25 8.44 4.77
N GLY A 33 5.15 7.44 4.75
CA GLY A 33 6.34 7.43 5.59
C GLY A 33 6.12 6.70 6.90
N GLU A 34 7.21 6.38 7.57
CA GLU A 34 7.21 5.77 8.91
C GLU A 34 6.37 4.50 9.00
N ASN A 35 6.44 3.67 7.95
CA ASN A 35 5.71 2.40 7.86
C ASN A 35 4.19 2.57 7.90
N ARG A 36 3.67 3.69 7.39
CA ARG A 36 2.24 3.95 7.34
C ARG A 36 1.77 4.18 5.92
N PHE A 37 0.53 3.82 5.65
CA PHE A 37 -0.10 4.16 4.38
C PHE A 37 -1.54 4.61 4.61
N ILE A 38 -2.04 5.40 3.68
CA ILE A 38 -3.40 5.91 3.71
C ILE A 38 -4.21 5.23 2.60
N HIS A 39 -5.44 4.87 2.91
CA HIS A 39 -6.33 4.21 1.95
C HIS A 39 -7.79 4.42 2.32
N ALA A 40 -8.66 4.13 1.37
CA ALA A 40 -10.09 3.98 1.64
C ALA A 40 -10.36 2.47 1.64
N PRO A 41 -10.75 1.87 2.78
CA PRO A 41 -10.92 0.42 2.86
C PRO A 41 -11.93 -0.14 1.87
N ARG A 42 -12.92 0.66 1.49
CA ARG A 42 -13.92 0.29 0.50
C ARG A 42 -14.59 1.56 -0.01
N SER A 43 -15.31 1.43 -1.11
CA SER A 43 -16.07 2.54 -1.66
C SER A 43 -17.03 3.11 -0.64
N GLY A 44 -17.02 4.42 -0.45
CA GLY A 44 -17.87 5.12 0.50
C GLY A 44 -17.38 5.08 1.94
N ALA A 45 -16.27 4.40 2.22
CA ALA A 45 -15.72 4.35 3.57
C ALA A 45 -14.83 5.57 3.83
N THR A 46 -14.64 5.87 5.10
CA THR A 46 -13.72 6.93 5.52
C THR A 46 -12.28 6.54 5.20
N VAL A 47 -11.50 7.50 4.74
CA VAL A 47 -10.07 7.31 4.53
C VAL A 47 -9.40 7.05 5.87
N ARG A 48 -8.47 6.08 5.90
CA ARG A 48 -7.81 5.66 7.13
C ARG A 48 -6.30 5.55 6.93
N ILE A 49 -5.56 5.75 8.03
CA ILE A 49 -4.12 5.51 8.07
C ILE A 49 -3.91 4.15 8.75
N GLU A 50 -3.09 3.30 8.11
CA GLU A 50 -2.78 1.97 8.61
C GLU A 50 -1.29 1.80 8.82
N ASN A 51 -0.93 0.92 9.75
CA ASN A 51 0.46 0.57 10.03
C ASN A 51 0.85 -0.65 9.19
N MET A 52 1.83 -0.48 8.30
CA MET A 52 2.29 -1.57 7.43
C MET A 52 2.91 -2.73 8.22
N ARG A 53 3.34 -2.49 9.46
CA ARG A 53 3.93 -3.53 10.30
C ARG A 53 2.89 -4.40 11.01
N SER A 54 1.62 -4.01 10.99
CA SER A 54 0.60 -4.84 11.62
C SER A 54 0.55 -6.21 10.94
N PRO A 55 0.28 -7.27 11.68
CA PRO A 55 0.27 -8.63 11.10
C PRO A 55 -0.69 -8.77 9.92
N TYR A 56 -1.84 -8.13 9.98
CA TYR A 56 -2.84 -8.18 8.92
C TYR A 56 -2.25 -7.67 7.60
N TRP A 57 -1.65 -6.48 7.62
CA TRP A 57 -1.12 -5.86 6.40
C TRP A 57 0.19 -6.49 5.95
N ARG A 58 1.06 -6.87 6.89
CA ARG A 58 2.31 -7.55 6.54
C ARG A 58 2.07 -8.82 5.75
N ALA A 59 1.06 -9.59 6.16
CA ALA A 59 0.77 -10.87 5.51
C ALA A 59 0.16 -10.67 4.11
N ARG A 60 -0.37 -9.48 3.82
CA ARG A 60 -1.10 -9.22 2.57
C ARG A 60 -0.38 -8.32 1.60
N PHE A 61 0.79 -7.85 1.94
CA PHE A 61 1.57 -6.97 1.06
C PHE A 61 1.92 -7.71 -0.25
N SER A 62 1.59 -7.09 -1.39
CA SER A 62 1.82 -7.69 -2.72
C SER A 62 2.95 -7.00 -3.48
N GLY A 63 3.26 -5.76 -3.17
CA GLY A 63 4.28 -5.02 -3.87
C GLY A 63 4.06 -3.53 -3.79
N ALA A 64 4.96 -2.76 -4.38
CA ALA A 64 4.87 -1.31 -4.40
C ALA A 64 5.38 -0.77 -5.73
N ARG A 65 4.89 0.42 -6.10
CA ARG A 65 5.31 1.10 -7.32
C ARG A 65 5.45 2.59 -7.09
N ARG A 66 6.42 3.17 -7.79
CA ARG A 66 6.62 4.62 -7.80
C ARG A 66 6.20 5.14 -9.16
N LEU A 67 5.32 6.14 -9.17
CA LEU A 67 4.91 6.75 -10.42
C LEU A 67 6.06 7.60 -10.96
N VAL A 68 6.28 7.48 -12.27
CA VAL A 68 7.32 8.25 -12.95
C VAL A 68 6.64 9.39 -13.69
N THR A 69 7.12 10.60 -13.46
CA THR A 69 6.56 11.79 -14.11
C THR A 69 7.41 12.21 -15.29
#